data_93495bffc52994afa9373fda735a5b7b
#
_entry.id   93495bffc52994afa9373fda735a5b7b
#
_cell.length_a   1.000
_cell.length_b   1.000
_cell.length_c   1.000
_cell.angle_alpha   90.00
_cell.angle_beta   90.00
_cell.angle_gamma   90.00
#
_symmetry.space_group_name_H-M   'P 1'
#
loop_
_entity.id
_entity.type
_entity.pdbx_description
1 polymer ?
#
loop_
_entity_poly.entity_id
_entity_poly.type
_entity_poly.pdbx_seq_one_letter_code
_entity_poly.pdbx_strand_id
1 'polypeptide(L)'
;MSYVMVVVLGIIQGVAEFLPISSSGHLTLFQHFFGMPEPDNLFNILLHFATLIAVFVYYWQDIWEMIVEFFRFLGDLFSRNPSRGEPPAARRQILLLIVATLPLFLILPIRNRIEAVGNYPAAVSCILLLTGVILFLSDRMARGHKNARNTTLKDALLIGVAQCFATLPGLSRSGSTIAAGMALGLDRKFAVRFSFLMSLPAVLGATLLEVVDVVQTGAIQTELLPKYLLGMLFAGVVGYFSIGLVNLLAAKGKFGAFAYYCWIAGVVFLILSVTGFTFVPAA
;
A
#
# COMPACT_ATOMS: atom_id res chain seq x y z
N MET A 1 -14.38 -1.83 -20.47
CA MET A 1 -12.94 -2.25 -20.37
C MET A 1 -12.64 -3.43 -21.29
N SER A 2 -11.49 -3.39 -22.02
CA SER A 2 -11.01 -4.55 -22.77
C SER A 2 -10.26 -5.54 -21.85
N TYR A 3 -10.16 -6.82 -22.22
CA TYR A 3 -9.39 -7.81 -21.47
C TYR A 3 -7.89 -7.44 -21.37
N VAL A 4 -7.33 -6.86 -22.44
CA VAL A 4 -5.92 -6.41 -22.43
C VAL A 4 -5.70 -5.32 -21.38
N MET A 5 -6.59 -4.33 -21.32
CA MET A 5 -6.53 -3.25 -20.33
C MET A 5 -6.59 -3.77 -18.90
N VAL A 6 -7.49 -4.70 -18.62
CA VAL A 6 -7.67 -5.33 -17.31
C VAL A 6 -6.38 -6.06 -16.87
N VAL A 7 -5.75 -6.81 -17.78
CA VAL A 7 -4.46 -7.49 -17.51
C VAL A 7 -3.36 -6.47 -17.24
N VAL A 8 -3.26 -5.42 -18.07
CA VAL A 8 -2.24 -4.37 -17.89
C VAL A 8 -2.40 -3.66 -16.55
N LEU A 9 -3.64 -3.26 -16.19
CA LEU A 9 -3.91 -2.61 -14.90
C LEU A 9 -3.65 -3.56 -13.72
N GLY A 10 -3.99 -4.85 -13.86
CA GLY A 10 -3.66 -5.86 -12.86
C GLY A 10 -2.15 -6.03 -12.65
N ILE A 11 -1.36 -6.06 -13.73
CA ILE A 11 0.11 -6.12 -13.64
C ILE A 11 0.66 -4.84 -12.99
N ILE A 12 0.18 -3.67 -13.42
CA ILE A 12 0.60 -2.37 -12.84
C ILE A 12 0.32 -2.34 -11.35
N GLN A 13 -0.89 -2.74 -10.94
CA GLN A 13 -1.24 -2.82 -9.52
C GLN A 13 -0.32 -3.76 -8.77
N GLY A 14 -0.14 -4.99 -9.25
CA GLY A 14 0.71 -5.99 -8.58
C GLY A 14 2.17 -5.55 -8.43
N VAL A 15 2.71 -4.81 -9.41
CA VAL A 15 4.04 -4.21 -9.31
C VAL A 15 4.03 -3.02 -8.35
N ALA A 16 3.18 -2.02 -8.62
CA ALA A 16 3.26 -0.71 -8.00
C ALA A 16 2.74 -0.67 -6.55
N GLU A 17 1.94 -1.67 -6.12
CA GLU A 17 1.47 -1.77 -4.73
C GLU A 17 2.61 -2.02 -3.75
N PHE A 18 3.57 -2.85 -4.15
CA PHE A 18 4.69 -3.25 -3.30
C PHE A 18 5.97 -2.48 -3.58
N LEU A 19 6.29 -2.28 -4.86
CA LEU A 19 7.37 -1.38 -5.20
C LEU A 19 7.01 0.03 -4.71
N PRO A 20 7.97 0.78 -4.17
CA PRO A 20 7.69 2.07 -3.55
C PRO A 20 7.45 3.18 -4.60
N ILE A 21 6.55 2.94 -5.58
CA ILE A 21 6.35 3.81 -6.75
C ILE A 21 4.92 4.37 -6.86
N SER A 22 4.04 4.12 -5.88
CA SER A 22 2.64 4.56 -5.84
C SER A 22 1.70 3.86 -6.82
N SER A 23 1.03 2.79 -6.37
CA SER A 23 0.00 2.08 -7.15
C SER A 23 -1.17 2.98 -7.52
N SER A 24 -1.72 3.73 -6.56
CA SER A 24 -2.83 4.67 -6.80
C SER A 24 -2.48 5.73 -7.85
N GLY A 25 -1.26 6.30 -7.77
CA GLY A 25 -0.79 7.26 -8.78
C GLY A 25 -0.72 6.64 -10.17
N HIS A 26 -0.14 5.46 -10.31
CA HIS A 26 -0.04 4.77 -11.59
C HIS A 26 -1.41 4.36 -12.14
N LEU A 27 -2.29 3.76 -11.33
CA LEU A 27 -3.63 3.40 -11.78
C LEU A 27 -4.39 4.62 -12.29
N THR A 28 -4.41 5.71 -11.52
CA THR A 28 -5.08 6.95 -11.89
C THR A 28 -4.54 7.52 -13.21
N LEU A 29 -3.20 7.61 -13.34
CA LEU A 29 -2.56 8.17 -14.53
C LEU A 29 -2.80 7.27 -15.76
N PHE A 30 -2.65 5.95 -15.62
CA PHE A 30 -2.90 5.04 -16.72
C PHE A 30 -4.38 5.02 -17.13
N GLN A 31 -5.30 5.01 -16.19
CA GLN A 31 -6.73 5.09 -16.49
C GLN A 31 -7.08 6.39 -17.22
N HIS A 32 -6.51 7.52 -16.77
CA HIS A 32 -6.69 8.81 -17.44
C HIS A 32 -6.20 8.79 -18.88
N PHE A 33 -4.97 8.29 -19.11
CA PHE A 33 -4.37 8.28 -20.45
C PHE A 33 -4.99 7.24 -21.39
N PHE A 34 -5.60 6.19 -20.87
CA PHE A 34 -6.39 5.24 -21.68
C PHE A 34 -7.82 5.75 -21.97
N GLY A 35 -8.15 6.99 -21.59
CA GLY A 35 -9.45 7.59 -21.87
C GLY A 35 -10.62 6.89 -21.15
N MET A 36 -10.40 6.38 -19.95
CA MET A 36 -11.49 5.82 -19.14
C MET A 36 -12.32 6.98 -18.57
N PRO A 37 -13.62 7.08 -18.92
CA PRO A 37 -14.43 8.26 -18.60
C PRO A 37 -14.66 8.44 -17.09
N GLU A 38 -14.66 7.33 -16.34
CA GLU A 38 -14.75 7.33 -14.88
C GLU A 38 -13.87 6.21 -14.33
N PRO A 39 -13.14 6.44 -13.21
CA PRO A 39 -12.44 5.37 -12.53
C PRO A 39 -13.45 4.30 -12.09
N ASP A 40 -13.21 3.05 -12.45
CA ASP A 40 -13.97 1.92 -11.92
C ASP A 40 -13.49 1.63 -10.50
N ASN A 41 -14.10 2.30 -9.53
CA ASN A 41 -13.71 2.20 -8.12
C ASN A 41 -13.77 0.75 -7.61
N LEU A 42 -14.81 0.00 -8.01
CA LEU A 42 -14.91 -1.41 -7.62
C LEU A 42 -13.74 -2.24 -8.15
N PHE A 43 -13.38 -2.04 -9.43
CA PHE A 43 -12.24 -2.74 -10.01
C PHE A 43 -10.93 -2.41 -9.29
N ASN A 44 -10.66 -1.13 -9.04
CA ASN A 44 -9.46 -0.69 -8.33
C ASN A 44 -9.36 -1.33 -6.94
N ILE A 45 -10.46 -1.39 -6.20
CA ILE A 45 -10.49 -2.00 -4.87
C ILE A 45 -10.28 -3.51 -4.91
N LEU A 46 -10.88 -4.18 -5.89
CA LEU A 46 -10.67 -5.61 -6.09
C LEU A 46 -9.20 -5.91 -6.45
N LEU A 47 -8.53 -5.03 -7.19
CA LEU A 47 -7.10 -5.14 -7.43
C LEU A 47 -6.29 -5.00 -6.13
N HIS A 48 -6.62 -4.02 -5.26
CA HIS A 48 -6.00 -3.88 -3.96
C HIS A 48 -6.27 -5.09 -3.05
N PHE A 49 -7.48 -5.63 -3.08
CA PHE A 49 -7.80 -6.86 -2.34
C PHE A 49 -7.00 -8.06 -2.82
N ALA A 50 -6.78 -8.20 -4.13
CA ALA A 50 -5.94 -9.28 -4.68
C ALA A 50 -4.48 -9.16 -4.23
N THR A 51 -3.94 -7.94 -4.17
CA THR A 51 -2.59 -7.70 -3.62
C THR A 51 -2.53 -7.92 -2.11
N LEU A 52 -3.61 -7.68 -1.38
CA LEU A 52 -3.73 -8.04 0.04
C LEU A 52 -3.61 -9.55 0.24
N ILE A 53 -4.27 -10.36 -0.61
CA ILE A 53 -4.13 -11.82 -0.61
C ILE A 53 -2.66 -12.21 -0.86
N ALA A 54 -1.95 -11.53 -1.75
CA ALA A 54 -0.52 -11.79 -1.98
C ALA A 54 0.33 -11.54 -0.73
N VAL A 55 0.05 -10.46 0.04
CA VAL A 55 0.71 -10.22 1.35
C VAL A 55 0.41 -11.34 2.32
N PHE A 56 -0.86 -11.75 2.40
CA PHE A 56 -1.30 -12.81 3.30
C PHE A 56 -0.58 -14.14 2.99
N VAL A 57 -0.46 -14.50 1.72
CA VAL A 57 0.22 -15.71 1.28
C VAL A 57 1.73 -15.61 1.52
N TYR A 58 2.34 -14.45 1.21
CA TYR A 58 3.79 -14.27 1.35
C TYR A 58 4.26 -14.29 2.81
N TYR A 59 3.52 -13.63 3.71
CA TYR A 59 3.83 -13.52 5.13
C TYR A 59 2.96 -14.45 6.00
N TRP A 60 2.50 -15.57 5.42
CA TRP A 60 1.60 -16.51 6.11
C TRP A 60 2.09 -16.93 7.49
N GLN A 61 3.39 -17.22 7.62
CA GLN A 61 3.97 -17.64 8.89
C GLN A 61 3.90 -16.55 9.96
N ASP A 62 4.29 -15.32 9.59
CA ASP A 62 4.19 -14.17 10.50
C ASP A 62 2.74 -13.91 10.94
N ILE A 63 1.80 -13.99 9.99
CA ILE A 63 0.38 -13.77 10.26
C ILE A 63 -0.18 -14.87 11.16
N TRP A 64 0.17 -16.12 10.89
CA TRP A 64 -0.26 -17.24 11.71
C TRP A 64 0.27 -17.12 13.14
N GLU A 65 1.53 -16.79 13.34
CA GLU A 65 2.09 -16.52 14.67
C GLU A 65 1.34 -15.40 15.40
N MET A 66 1.01 -14.32 14.68
CA MET A 66 0.22 -13.22 15.25
C MET A 66 -1.20 -13.68 15.62
N ILE A 67 -1.88 -14.47 14.80
CA ILE A 67 -3.21 -15.00 15.08
C ILE A 67 -3.17 -15.88 16.35
N VAL A 68 -2.25 -16.85 16.40
CA VAL A 68 -2.09 -17.73 17.58
C VAL A 68 -1.81 -16.92 18.83
N GLU A 69 -0.92 -15.94 18.73
CA GLU A 69 -0.55 -15.12 19.88
C GLU A 69 -1.67 -14.17 20.32
N PHE A 70 -2.48 -13.69 19.40
CA PHE A 70 -3.69 -12.92 19.73
C PHE A 70 -4.67 -13.74 20.58
N PHE A 71 -4.95 -14.99 20.20
CA PHE A 71 -5.82 -15.86 21.00
C PHE A 71 -5.19 -16.25 22.33
N ARG A 72 -3.88 -16.46 22.40
CA ARG A 72 -3.17 -16.67 23.68
C ARG A 72 -3.29 -15.45 24.58
N PHE A 73 -3.10 -14.24 24.02
CA PHE A 73 -3.28 -13.00 24.78
C PHE A 73 -4.70 -12.87 25.35
N LEU A 74 -5.73 -13.17 24.54
CA LEU A 74 -7.11 -13.20 25.05
C LEU A 74 -7.28 -14.23 26.17
N GLY A 75 -6.71 -15.42 26.02
CA GLY A 75 -6.73 -16.46 27.08
C GLY A 75 -6.04 -15.98 28.35
N ASP A 76 -4.88 -15.33 28.25
CA ASP A 76 -4.14 -14.76 29.39
C ASP A 76 -4.96 -13.71 30.13
N LEU A 77 -5.77 -12.90 29.41
CA LEU A 77 -6.59 -11.83 30.00
C LEU A 77 -7.69 -12.37 30.90
N PHE A 78 -8.20 -13.58 30.60
CA PHE A 78 -9.24 -14.27 31.41
C PHE A 78 -8.65 -15.33 32.37
N SER A 79 -7.33 -15.55 32.36
CA SER A 79 -6.66 -16.54 33.19
C SER A 79 -6.31 -15.97 34.57
N ARG A 80 -6.51 -16.79 35.60
CA ARG A 80 -6.04 -16.46 36.97
C ARG A 80 -4.51 -16.52 37.14
N ASN A 81 -3.81 -17.20 36.20
CA ASN A 81 -2.36 -17.30 36.15
C ASN A 81 -1.86 -16.90 34.75
N PRO A 82 -1.77 -15.59 34.40
CA PRO A 82 -1.25 -15.17 33.11
C PRO A 82 0.22 -15.57 32.94
N SER A 83 0.62 -15.83 31.72
CA SER A 83 2.01 -16.19 31.36
C SER A 83 2.99 -15.13 31.90
N ARG A 84 3.87 -15.54 32.82
CA ARG A 84 4.89 -14.66 33.41
C ARG A 84 6.13 -14.68 32.50
N GLY A 85 6.44 -13.55 31.86
CA GLY A 85 7.63 -13.41 31.01
C GLY A 85 7.53 -12.21 30.07
N GLU A 86 8.60 -11.93 29.34
CA GLU A 86 8.55 -10.91 28.29
C GLU A 86 7.54 -11.35 27.19
N PRO A 87 6.68 -10.45 26.72
CA PRO A 87 5.75 -10.77 25.65
C PRO A 87 6.50 -11.27 24.40
N PRO A 88 6.00 -12.32 23.74
CA PRO A 88 6.54 -12.78 22.48
C PRO A 88 6.62 -11.64 21.46
N ALA A 89 7.60 -11.69 20.56
CA ALA A 89 7.78 -10.66 19.51
C ALA A 89 6.51 -10.44 18.66
N ALA A 90 5.75 -11.53 18.42
CA ALA A 90 4.48 -11.47 17.70
C ALA A 90 3.41 -10.64 18.45
N ARG A 91 3.27 -10.79 19.78
CA ARG A 91 2.32 -9.99 20.59
C ARG A 91 2.68 -8.50 20.51
N ARG A 92 3.96 -8.16 20.62
CA ARG A 92 4.42 -6.79 20.48
C ARG A 92 4.19 -6.25 19.06
N GLN A 93 4.41 -7.06 18.04
CA GLN A 93 4.18 -6.68 16.65
C GLN A 93 2.71 -6.37 16.39
N ILE A 94 1.75 -7.16 16.94
CA ILE A 94 0.32 -6.86 16.88
C ILE A 94 0.04 -5.46 17.45
N LEU A 95 0.56 -5.17 18.65
CA LEU A 95 0.36 -3.86 19.29
C LEU A 95 0.93 -2.71 18.45
N LEU A 96 2.13 -2.88 17.89
CA LEU A 96 2.75 -1.90 17.01
C LEU A 96 1.91 -1.65 15.75
N LEU A 97 1.37 -2.72 15.12
CA LEU A 97 0.50 -2.62 13.94
C LEU A 97 -0.81 -1.89 14.26
N ILE A 98 -1.43 -2.19 15.41
CA ILE A 98 -2.63 -1.49 15.86
C ILE A 98 -2.33 0.01 16.02
N VAL A 99 -1.28 0.37 16.76
CA VAL A 99 -0.91 1.77 17.01
C VAL A 99 -0.58 2.49 15.70
N ALA A 100 0.11 1.84 14.76
CA ALA A 100 0.42 2.42 13.46
C ALA A 100 -0.80 2.59 12.54
N THR A 101 -1.89 1.84 12.80
CA THR A 101 -3.13 1.94 12.01
C THR A 101 -4.06 3.04 12.56
N LEU A 102 -3.99 3.36 13.87
CA LEU A 102 -4.87 4.34 14.49
C LEU A 102 -4.94 5.71 13.79
N PRO A 103 -3.82 6.32 13.33
CA PRO A 103 -3.87 7.61 12.68
C PRO A 103 -4.75 7.64 11.41
N LEU A 104 -4.95 6.51 10.72
CA LEU A 104 -5.80 6.46 9.53
C LEU A 104 -7.27 6.84 9.81
N PHE A 105 -7.76 6.61 11.03
CA PHE A 105 -9.12 7.01 11.40
C PHE A 105 -9.32 8.53 11.32
N LEU A 106 -8.24 9.32 11.45
CA LEU A 106 -8.29 10.78 11.28
C LEU A 106 -8.50 11.20 9.82
N ILE A 107 -8.19 10.31 8.88
CA ILE A 107 -8.34 10.57 7.45
C ILE A 107 -9.77 10.30 6.95
N LEU A 108 -10.53 9.42 7.63
CA LEU A 108 -11.87 9.02 7.20
C LEU A 108 -12.80 10.23 6.91
N PRO A 109 -12.87 11.29 7.74
CA PRO A 109 -13.78 12.42 7.47
C PRO A 109 -13.42 13.24 6.22
N ILE A 110 -12.16 13.17 5.78
CA ILE A 110 -11.63 13.95 4.65
C ILE A 110 -11.27 13.05 3.44
N ARG A 111 -11.58 11.74 3.51
CA ARG A 111 -11.25 10.74 2.50
C ARG A 111 -11.63 11.20 1.09
N ASN A 112 -12.88 11.63 0.88
CA ASN A 112 -13.38 12.02 -0.44
C ASN A 112 -12.61 13.22 -1.02
N ARG A 113 -12.14 14.14 -0.17
CA ARG A 113 -11.31 15.29 -0.61
C ARG A 113 -9.92 14.84 -1.04
N ILE A 114 -9.35 13.86 -0.36
CA ILE A 114 -8.05 13.29 -0.69
C ILE A 114 -8.14 12.52 -2.02
N GLU A 115 -9.16 11.69 -2.17
CA GLU A 115 -9.40 10.91 -3.39
C GLU A 115 -9.65 11.83 -4.61
N ALA A 116 -10.34 12.96 -4.40
CA ALA A 116 -10.55 13.96 -5.45
C ALA A 116 -9.26 14.55 -6.05
N VAL A 117 -8.12 14.45 -5.36
CA VAL A 117 -6.81 14.83 -5.92
C VAL A 117 -6.45 13.94 -7.12
N GLY A 118 -6.93 12.69 -7.17
CA GLY A 118 -6.79 11.79 -8.29
C GLY A 118 -7.35 12.34 -9.60
N ASN A 119 -8.36 13.22 -9.54
CA ASN A 119 -8.94 13.86 -10.72
C ASN A 119 -8.01 14.89 -11.39
N TYR A 120 -6.86 15.17 -10.77
CA TYR A 120 -5.87 16.14 -11.26
C TYR A 120 -4.54 15.44 -11.58
N PRO A 121 -4.36 14.90 -12.82
CA PRO A 121 -3.16 14.13 -13.19
C PRO A 121 -1.85 14.88 -12.96
N ALA A 122 -1.83 16.20 -13.19
CA ALA A 122 -0.66 17.03 -12.91
C ALA A 122 -0.30 17.05 -11.40
N ALA A 123 -1.30 17.13 -10.52
CA ALA A 123 -1.08 17.06 -9.06
C ALA A 123 -0.54 15.69 -8.65
N VAL A 124 -1.12 14.61 -9.17
CA VAL A 124 -0.66 13.23 -8.93
C VAL A 124 0.79 13.05 -9.39
N SER A 125 1.15 13.62 -10.55
CA SER A 125 2.51 13.58 -11.07
C SER A 125 3.51 14.32 -10.17
N CYS A 126 3.15 15.51 -9.68
CA CYS A 126 3.97 16.24 -8.70
C CYS A 126 4.15 15.47 -7.39
N ILE A 127 3.10 14.81 -6.90
CA ILE A 127 3.18 13.98 -5.69
C ILE A 127 4.06 12.74 -5.93
N LEU A 128 4.05 12.18 -7.15
CA LEU A 128 4.95 11.10 -7.52
C LEU A 128 6.43 11.55 -7.52
N LEU A 129 6.73 12.78 -7.95
CA LEU A 129 8.07 13.37 -7.80
C LEU A 129 8.48 13.48 -6.33
N LEU A 130 7.56 13.87 -5.45
CA LEU A 130 7.80 13.91 -4.00
C LEU A 130 8.09 12.51 -3.45
N THR A 131 7.38 11.47 -3.92
CA THR A 131 7.71 10.07 -3.60
C THR A 131 9.17 9.78 -3.92
N GLY A 132 9.65 10.18 -5.09
CA GLY A 132 11.06 10.04 -5.47
C GLY A 132 12.02 10.69 -4.46
N VAL A 133 11.71 11.91 -4.00
CA VAL A 133 12.54 12.60 -2.98
C VAL A 133 12.58 11.80 -1.66
N ILE A 134 11.44 11.33 -1.18
CA ILE A 134 11.35 10.54 0.05
C ILE A 134 12.22 9.27 -0.05
N LEU A 135 12.12 8.55 -1.17
CA LEU A 135 12.89 7.33 -1.41
C LEU A 135 14.40 7.60 -1.50
N PHE A 136 14.79 8.67 -2.16
CA PHE A 136 16.19 9.04 -2.28
C PHE A 136 16.84 9.36 -0.93
N LEU A 137 16.09 10.02 -0.04
CA LEU A 137 16.54 10.34 1.31
C LEU A 137 16.54 9.12 2.21
N SER A 138 15.62 8.18 2.03
CA SER A 138 15.42 7.03 2.92
C SER A 138 16.64 6.13 3.04
N ASP A 139 17.33 5.84 1.94
CA ASP A 139 18.55 4.99 1.96
C ASP A 139 19.71 5.64 2.70
N ARG A 140 19.79 6.98 2.73
CA ARG A 140 20.80 7.73 3.47
C ARG A 140 20.56 7.72 4.97
N MET A 141 19.29 7.59 5.38
CA MET A 141 18.88 7.56 6.78
C MET A 141 18.85 6.15 7.36
N ALA A 142 18.93 5.11 6.55
CA ALA A 142 18.76 3.70 6.91
C ALA A 142 20.01 3.12 7.61
N ARG A 143 20.24 3.50 8.86
CA ARG A 143 21.35 3.01 9.73
C ARG A 143 20.85 2.25 10.95
N GLY A 144 19.56 1.97 11.02
CA GLY A 144 18.93 1.39 12.21
C GLY A 144 19.05 -0.13 12.30
N HIS A 145 18.82 -0.63 13.52
CA HIS A 145 18.82 -2.06 13.86
C HIS A 145 17.61 -2.46 14.69
N LYS A 146 16.59 -1.58 14.82
CA LYS A 146 15.37 -1.88 15.57
C LYS A 146 14.58 -2.98 14.88
N ASN A 147 14.10 -3.92 15.69
CA ASN A 147 13.18 -4.99 15.31
C ASN A 147 11.87 -4.90 16.12
N ALA A 148 11.00 -5.89 16.05
CA ALA A 148 9.71 -5.88 16.77
C ALA A 148 9.85 -5.69 18.29
N ARG A 149 10.94 -6.17 18.92
CA ARG A 149 11.12 -6.09 20.37
C ARG A 149 11.52 -4.71 20.88
N ASN A 150 12.32 -3.98 20.11
CA ASN A 150 12.90 -2.69 20.53
C ASN A 150 12.33 -1.46 19.76
N THR A 151 11.39 -1.67 18.83
CA THR A 151 10.59 -0.60 18.24
C THR A 151 9.62 -0.07 19.30
N THR A 152 9.53 1.25 19.46
CA THR A 152 8.65 1.90 20.43
C THR A 152 7.26 2.15 19.84
N LEU A 153 6.26 2.34 20.71
CA LEU A 153 4.91 2.75 20.28
C LEU A 153 4.92 4.12 19.57
N LYS A 154 5.84 5.00 19.99
CA LYS A 154 6.05 6.28 19.32
C LYS A 154 6.55 6.09 17.89
N ASP A 155 7.50 5.18 17.67
CA ASP A 155 7.96 4.86 16.31
C ASP A 155 6.79 4.37 15.46
N ALA A 156 5.99 3.43 15.98
CA ALA A 156 4.81 2.90 15.29
C ALA A 156 3.78 3.99 14.95
N LEU A 157 3.48 4.88 15.91
CA LEU A 157 2.59 6.01 15.71
C LEU A 157 3.09 6.95 14.60
N LEU A 158 4.38 7.29 14.60
CA LEU A 158 4.98 8.16 13.58
C LEU A 158 4.98 7.50 12.19
N ILE A 159 5.20 6.19 12.09
CA ILE A 159 5.02 5.46 10.84
C ILE A 159 3.54 5.51 10.38
N GLY A 160 2.60 5.40 11.31
CA GLY A 160 1.17 5.55 11.05
C GLY A 160 0.80 6.96 10.56
N VAL A 161 1.41 8.01 11.10
CA VAL A 161 1.26 9.38 10.61
C VAL A 161 1.80 9.51 9.18
N ALA A 162 2.97 8.92 8.88
CA ALA A 162 3.48 8.87 7.52
C ALA A 162 2.52 8.13 6.56
N GLN A 163 1.84 7.08 7.04
CA GLN A 163 0.80 6.38 6.28
C GLN A 163 -0.41 7.29 5.97
N CYS A 164 -0.81 8.18 6.89
CA CYS A 164 -1.88 9.14 6.63
C CYS A 164 -1.56 10.08 5.46
N PHE A 165 -0.35 10.63 5.41
CA PHE A 165 0.06 11.43 4.26
C PHE A 165 0.09 10.60 2.96
N ALA A 166 0.44 9.33 3.06
CA ALA A 166 0.53 8.43 1.92
C ALA A 166 -0.83 7.92 1.40
N THR A 167 -1.95 8.42 1.91
CA THR A 167 -3.28 8.27 1.30
C THR A 167 -3.47 9.18 0.08
N LEU A 168 -2.61 10.22 -0.09
CA LEU A 168 -2.63 11.09 -1.26
C LEU A 168 -2.25 10.30 -2.53
N PRO A 169 -3.08 10.34 -3.59
CA PRO A 169 -2.74 9.72 -4.87
C PRO A 169 -1.42 10.24 -5.42
N GLY A 170 -0.53 9.33 -5.82
CA GLY A 170 0.84 9.67 -6.24
C GLY A 170 1.88 9.52 -5.13
N LEU A 171 1.49 9.55 -3.84
CA LEU A 171 2.40 9.25 -2.74
C LEU A 171 2.38 7.76 -2.44
N SER A 172 3.55 7.13 -2.56
CA SER A 172 3.66 5.70 -2.30
C SER A 172 3.46 5.38 -0.82
N ARG A 173 2.43 4.59 -0.48
CA ARG A 173 2.20 4.14 0.89
C ARG A 173 3.37 3.28 1.38
N SER A 174 3.73 2.22 0.64
CA SER A 174 4.88 1.36 0.98
C SER A 174 6.17 2.17 1.05
N GLY A 175 6.41 3.07 0.08
CA GLY A 175 7.58 3.95 0.07
C GLY A 175 7.67 4.84 1.31
N SER A 176 6.59 5.52 1.67
CA SER A 176 6.55 6.46 2.80
C SER A 176 6.70 5.75 4.15
N THR A 177 6.00 4.63 4.35
CA THR A 177 6.04 3.90 5.62
C THR A 177 7.36 3.17 5.85
N ILE A 178 7.94 2.59 4.79
CA ILE A 178 9.29 1.99 4.84
C ILE A 178 10.34 3.08 5.12
N ALA A 179 10.28 4.21 4.40
CA ALA A 179 11.18 5.34 4.60
C ALA A 179 11.09 5.90 6.02
N ALA A 180 9.88 6.11 6.54
CA ALA A 180 9.66 6.54 7.93
C ALA A 180 10.23 5.52 8.92
N GLY A 181 9.98 4.23 8.72
CA GLY A 181 10.53 3.17 9.56
C GLY A 181 12.07 3.20 9.58
N MET A 182 12.72 3.29 8.43
CA MET A 182 14.18 3.39 8.33
C MET A 182 14.72 4.67 8.99
N ALA A 183 14.04 5.81 8.84
CA ALA A 183 14.40 7.07 9.47
C ALA A 183 14.30 7.01 11.00
N LEU A 184 13.35 6.25 11.53
CA LEU A 184 13.16 6.03 12.96
C LEU A 184 14.08 4.93 13.53
N GLY A 185 14.95 4.37 12.71
CA GLY A 185 15.96 3.41 13.12
C GLY A 185 15.53 1.95 13.04
N LEU A 186 14.48 1.60 12.31
CA LEU A 186 14.15 0.20 12.05
C LEU A 186 15.18 -0.43 11.12
N ASP A 187 15.49 -1.71 11.34
CA ASP A 187 16.22 -2.53 10.36
C ASP A 187 15.48 -2.56 9.03
N ARG A 188 16.20 -2.55 7.91
CA ARG A 188 15.63 -2.46 6.56
C ARG A 188 14.63 -3.58 6.27
N LYS A 189 14.97 -4.83 6.61
CA LYS A 189 14.09 -5.98 6.38
C LYS A 189 12.84 -5.89 7.27
N PHE A 190 13.04 -5.46 8.52
CA PHE A 190 11.93 -5.28 9.44
C PHE A 190 11.02 -4.11 9.02
N ALA A 191 11.56 -2.99 8.55
CA ALA A 191 10.78 -1.87 8.03
C ALA A 191 9.88 -2.28 6.84
N VAL A 192 10.41 -3.06 5.90
CA VAL A 192 9.65 -3.60 4.76
C VAL A 192 8.55 -4.54 5.26
N ARG A 193 8.89 -5.53 6.10
CA ARG A 193 7.93 -6.48 6.66
C ARG A 193 6.83 -5.77 7.46
N PHE A 194 7.21 -4.83 8.32
CA PHE A 194 6.26 -4.04 9.12
C PHE A 194 5.30 -3.23 8.25
N SER A 195 5.81 -2.56 7.23
CA SER A 195 5.00 -1.80 6.27
C SER A 195 3.96 -2.67 5.54
N PHE A 196 4.37 -3.85 5.07
CA PHE A 196 3.46 -4.75 4.36
C PHE A 196 2.42 -5.38 5.31
N LEU A 197 2.80 -5.78 6.51
CA LEU A 197 1.83 -6.27 7.50
C LEU A 197 0.86 -5.17 7.96
N MET A 198 1.33 -3.92 8.08
CA MET A 198 0.48 -2.76 8.40
C MET A 198 -0.53 -2.47 7.29
N SER A 199 -0.26 -2.87 6.05
CA SER A 199 -1.23 -2.72 4.97
C SER A 199 -2.46 -3.61 5.12
N LEU A 200 -2.36 -4.74 5.83
CA LEU A 200 -3.46 -5.69 5.99
C LEU A 200 -4.72 -5.03 6.60
N PRO A 201 -4.67 -4.43 7.81
CA PRO A 201 -5.83 -3.78 8.37
C PRO A 201 -6.28 -2.54 7.56
N ALA A 202 -5.35 -1.80 6.97
CA ALA A 202 -5.67 -0.60 6.20
C ALA A 202 -6.43 -0.91 4.90
N VAL A 203 -5.91 -1.85 4.10
CA VAL A 203 -6.54 -2.25 2.82
C VAL A 203 -7.84 -3.02 3.08
N LEU A 204 -7.86 -3.92 4.09
CA LEU A 204 -9.08 -4.63 4.44
C LEU A 204 -10.19 -3.65 4.84
N GLY A 205 -9.87 -2.65 5.67
CA GLY A 205 -10.83 -1.62 6.07
C GLY A 205 -11.35 -0.81 4.88
N ALA A 206 -10.47 -0.37 3.98
CA ALA A 206 -10.84 0.34 2.76
C ALA A 206 -11.74 -0.53 1.86
N THR A 207 -11.37 -1.79 1.63
CA THR A 207 -12.15 -2.74 0.83
C THR A 207 -13.56 -2.95 1.42
N LEU A 208 -13.68 -3.11 2.74
CA LEU A 208 -14.97 -3.29 3.39
C LEU A 208 -15.88 -2.06 3.24
N LEU A 209 -15.34 -0.85 3.40
CA LEU A 209 -16.11 0.39 3.21
C LEU A 209 -16.64 0.49 1.78
N GLU A 210 -15.81 0.20 0.79
CA GLU A 210 -16.21 0.31 -0.61
C GLU A 210 -17.20 -0.79 -1.02
N VAL A 211 -17.02 -2.02 -0.51
CA VAL A 211 -18.02 -3.08 -0.74
C VAL A 211 -19.38 -2.67 -0.18
N VAL A 212 -19.42 -2.01 0.98
CA VAL A 212 -20.67 -1.48 1.54
C VAL A 212 -21.26 -0.41 0.62
N ASP A 213 -20.47 0.54 0.12
CA ASP A 213 -20.91 1.60 -0.78
C ASP A 213 -21.45 1.02 -2.10
N VAL A 214 -20.76 0.03 -2.69
CA VAL A 214 -21.19 -0.65 -3.93
C VAL A 214 -22.49 -1.44 -3.73
N VAL A 215 -22.65 -2.12 -2.59
CA VAL A 215 -23.90 -2.86 -2.29
C VAL A 215 -25.06 -1.89 -2.08
N GLN A 216 -24.86 -0.75 -1.41
CA GLN A 216 -25.89 0.25 -1.18
C GLN A 216 -26.31 0.97 -2.47
N THR A 217 -25.40 1.20 -3.39
CA THR A 217 -25.67 1.89 -4.67
C THR A 217 -26.18 0.96 -5.76
N GLY A 218 -26.10 -0.36 -5.56
CA GLY A 218 -26.50 -1.35 -6.58
C GLY A 218 -25.59 -1.36 -7.82
N ALA A 219 -24.38 -0.80 -7.72
CA ALA A 219 -23.48 -0.59 -8.85
C ALA A 219 -22.73 -1.86 -9.32
N ILE A 220 -23.19 -3.05 -8.94
CA ILE A 220 -22.55 -4.31 -9.34
C ILE A 220 -22.92 -4.67 -10.77
N GLN A 221 -21.97 -4.55 -11.68
CA GLN A 221 -22.10 -5.00 -13.06
C GLN A 221 -21.59 -6.45 -13.18
N THR A 222 -22.49 -7.42 -13.06
CA THR A 222 -22.14 -8.86 -13.10
C THR A 222 -21.46 -9.27 -14.40
N GLU A 223 -21.72 -8.57 -15.50
CA GLU A 223 -21.10 -8.80 -16.81
C GLU A 223 -19.59 -8.52 -16.81
N LEU A 224 -19.11 -7.65 -15.91
CA LEU A 224 -17.69 -7.32 -15.76
C LEU A 224 -16.94 -8.27 -14.82
N LEU A 225 -17.64 -9.14 -14.10
CA LEU A 225 -17.03 -10.04 -13.11
C LEU A 225 -15.89 -10.90 -13.67
N PRO A 226 -15.98 -11.51 -14.88
CA PRO A 226 -14.86 -12.27 -15.45
C PRO A 226 -13.61 -11.39 -15.68
N LYS A 227 -13.80 -10.12 -16.05
CA LYS A 227 -12.70 -9.16 -16.24
C LYS A 227 -12.08 -8.78 -14.91
N TYR A 228 -12.88 -8.54 -13.87
CA TYR A 228 -12.40 -8.23 -12.53
C TYR A 228 -11.55 -9.39 -11.97
N LEU A 229 -12.06 -10.61 -12.07
CA LEU A 229 -11.32 -11.81 -11.61
C LEU A 229 -9.99 -12.00 -12.35
N LEU A 230 -9.96 -11.71 -13.66
CA LEU A 230 -8.73 -11.76 -14.44
C LEU A 230 -7.71 -10.71 -13.96
N GLY A 231 -8.14 -9.46 -13.74
CA GLY A 231 -7.30 -8.40 -13.20
C GLY A 231 -6.75 -8.74 -11.81
N MET A 232 -7.61 -9.26 -10.93
CA MET A 232 -7.25 -9.74 -9.60
C MET A 232 -6.19 -10.84 -9.66
N LEU A 233 -6.35 -11.82 -10.56
CA LEU A 233 -5.37 -12.90 -10.74
C LEU A 233 -3.99 -12.35 -11.06
N PHE A 234 -3.90 -11.44 -12.05
CA PHE A 234 -2.62 -10.83 -12.43
C PHE A 234 -2.06 -9.95 -11.30
N ALA A 235 -2.89 -9.16 -10.62
CA ALA A 235 -2.46 -8.32 -9.50
C ALA A 235 -1.93 -9.17 -8.34
N GLY A 236 -2.60 -10.26 -7.99
CA GLY A 236 -2.17 -11.15 -6.91
C GLY A 236 -0.87 -11.88 -7.23
N VAL A 237 -0.78 -12.51 -8.41
CA VAL A 237 0.42 -13.26 -8.84
C VAL A 237 1.63 -12.34 -8.97
N VAL A 238 1.50 -11.24 -9.71
CA VAL A 238 2.59 -10.27 -9.89
C VAL A 238 2.96 -9.63 -8.56
N GLY A 239 1.97 -9.34 -7.72
CA GLY A 239 2.18 -8.80 -6.38
C GLY A 239 3.02 -9.71 -5.49
N TYR A 240 2.76 -11.00 -5.50
CA TYR A 240 3.55 -11.99 -4.74
C TYR A 240 5.04 -11.93 -5.09
N PHE A 241 5.37 -11.91 -6.39
CA PHE A 241 6.77 -11.79 -6.84
C PHE A 241 7.36 -10.42 -6.54
N SER A 242 6.55 -9.35 -6.60
CA SER A 242 6.97 -7.99 -6.29
C SER A 242 7.37 -7.82 -4.83
N ILE A 243 6.67 -8.46 -3.89
CA ILE A 243 7.05 -8.50 -2.46
C ILE A 243 8.46 -9.09 -2.31
N GLY A 244 8.74 -10.22 -2.96
CA GLY A 244 10.05 -10.86 -2.94
C GLY A 244 11.15 -9.94 -3.47
N LEU A 245 10.89 -9.25 -4.58
CA LEU A 245 11.82 -8.30 -5.17
C LEU A 245 12.13 -7.13 -4.24
N VAL A 246 11.12 -6.53 -3.60
CA VAL A 246 11.32 -5.41 -2.66
C VAL A 246 12.14 -5.84 -1.45
N ASN A 247 11.84 -7.02 -0.87
CA ASN A 247 12.62 -7.57 0.23
C ASN A 247 14.11 -7.76 -0.16
N LEU A 248 14.37 -8.28 -1.37
CA LEU A 248 15.72 -8.46 -1.88
C LEU A 248 16.46 -7.13 -2.07
N LEU A 249 15.81 -6.13 -2.66
CA LEU A 249 16.41 -4.82 -2.94
C LEU A 249 16.65 -4.01 -1.66
N ALA A 250 15.71 -4.06 -0.70
CA ALA A 250 15.87 -3.44 0.60
C ALA A 250 17.06 -4.06 1.37
N ALA A 251 17.17 -5.39 1.38
CA ALA A 251 18.29 -6.09 2.01
C ALA A 251 19.66 -5.70 1.41
N LYS A 252 19.70 -5.39 0.10
CA LYS A 252 20.91 -4.95 -0.61
C LYS A 252 21.17 -3.44 -0.49
N GLY A 253 20.35 -2.68 0.25
CA GLY A 253 20.48 -1.22 0.37
C GLY A 253 20.25 -0.46 -0.94
N LYS A 254 19.39 -0.98 -1.82
CA LYS A 254 19.07 -0.38 -3.13
C LYS A 254 17.64 0.17 -3.21
N PHE A 255 17.04 0.45 -2.05
CA PHE A 255 15.66 0.94 -1.98
C PHE A 255 15.51 2.32 -2.62
N GLY A 256 16.49 3.21 -2.44
CA GLY A 256 16.51 4.54 -3.05
C GLY A 256 16.64 4.55 -4.57
N ALA A 257 16.98 3.41 -5.21
CA ALA A 257 17.03 3.34 -6.68
C ALA A 257 15.66 3.59 -7.34
N PHE A 258 14.56 3.28 -6.65
CA PHE A 258 13.22 3.58 -7.11
C PHE A 258 12.92 5.08 -7.24
N ALA A 259 13.71 5.95 -6.58
CA ALA A 259 13.60 7.40 -6.71
C ALA A 259 13.75 7.87 -8.16
N TYR A 260 14.74 7.31 -8.87
CA TYR A 260 14.98 7.66 -10.27
C TYR A 260 13.79 7.31 -11.16
N TYR A 261 13.18 6.14 -10.92
CA TYR A 261 11.95 5.76 -11.62
C TYR A 261 10.82 6.76 -11.33
N CYS A 262 10.57 7.10 -10.06
CA CYS A 262 9.52 8.05 -9.68
C CYS A 262 9.74 9.43 -10.31
N TRP A 263 10.97 9.89 -10.39
CA TRP A 263 11.29 11.17 -11.04
C TRP A 263 11.08 11.13 -12.55
N ILE A 264 11.56 10.09 -13.24
CA ILE A 264 11.35 9.93 -14.68
C ILE A 264 9.85 9.81 -14.98
N ALA A 265 9.14 8.90 -14.31
CA ALA A 265 7.72 8.72 -14.51
C ALA A 265 6.93 9.99 -14.16
N GLY A 266 7.24 10.64 -13.03
CA GLY A 266 6.58 11.87 -12.60
C GLY A 266 6.75 13.01 -13.60
N VAL A 267 7.97 13.21 -14.17
CA VAL A 267 8.21 14.22 -15.21
C VAL A 267 7.45 13.87 -16.49
N VAL A 268 7.50 12.61 -16.95
CA VAL A 268 6.81 12.18 -18.18
C VAL A 268 5.30 12.41 -18.03
N PHE A 269 4.69 11.93 -16.94
CA PHE A 269 3.25 12.10 -16.71
C PHE A 269 2.86 13.57 -16.50
N LEU A 270 3.71 14.38 -15.90
CA LEU A 270 3.47 15.82 -15.77
C LEU A 270 3.44 16.52 -17.14
N ILE A 271 4.40 16.21 -18.01
CA ILE A 271 4.43 16.74 -19.38
C ILE A 271 3.17 16.30 -20.13
N LEU A 272 2.81 15.02 -20.10
CA LEU A 272 1.59 14.51 -20.74
C LEU A 272 0.34 15.21 -20.21
N SER A 273 0.26 15.43 -18.90
CA SER A 273 -0.88 16.11 -18.27
C SER A 273 -1.00 17.57 -18.67
N VAL A 274 0.11 18.29 -18.80
CA VAL A 274 0.12 19.71 -19.17
C VAL A 274 -0.15 19.89 -20.67
N THR A 275 0.32 18.96 -21.51
CA THR A 275 0.09 19.01 -22.96
C THR A 275 -1.31 18.55 -23.37
N GLY A 276 -2.09 17.98 -22.44
CA GLY A 276 -3.41 17.43 -22.73
C GLY A 276 -3.37 16.17 -23.60
N PHE A 277 -2.22 15.51 -23.70
CA PHE A 277 -2.06 14.31 -24.51
C PHE A 277 -2.80 13.12 -23.88
N THR A 278 -3.59 12.41 -24.66
CA THR A 278 -4.20 11.12 -24.31
C THR A 278 -3.90 10.09 -25.40
N PHE A 279 -3.75 8.83 -25.03
CA PHE A 279 -3.50 7.74 -25.99
C PHE A 279 -4.76 7.35 -26.79
N VAL A 280 -5.92 7.79 -26.33
CA VAL A 280 -7.21 7.58 -27.01
C VAL A 280 -7.68 8.93 -27.52
N PRO A 281 -7.98 9.09 -28.83
CA PRO A 281 -8.55 10.33 -29.35
C PRO A 281 -9.84 10.64 -28.60
N ALA A 282 -10.06 11.89 -28.24
CA ALA A 282 -11.35 12.35 -27.76
C ALA A 282 -12.40 12.03 -28.83
N ALA A 283 -13.42 11.23 -28.43
CA ALA A 283 -14.52 10.84 -29.31
C ALA A 283 -15.38 12.04 -29.67
#